data_2806dbcfe68b4b4bd483291e01db2297
#
_entry.id   2806dbcfe68b4b4bd483291e01db2297
#
_cell.length_a   1.000
_cell.length_b   1.000
_cell.length_c   1.000
_cell.angle_alpha   90.00
_cell.angle_beta   90.00
_cell.angle_gamma   90.00
#
_symmetry.space_group_name_H-M   'P 1'
#
loop_
_entity.id
_entity.type
_entity.pdbx_description
1 polymer ?
#
loop_
_entity_poly.entity_id
_entity_poly.type
_entity_poly.pdbx_seq_one_letter_code
_entity_poly.pdbx_strand_id
1 'polypeptide(L)'
;MEAVVLGVSWTLDWMRRTAALVAAHRTELSELDRQIGDGDHGENLARGFAAVVARLDGSTEPPQLVGEVLRTVATTLMSTVGGASGPLYGTAFLRASRASSRSEIDAQGVVVLLEACLEGVRDRGGADVGDKTMLDAWAPAAEAAARAAESGAGPVEVLHA
;
A
#
# COMPACT_ATOMS: atom_id res chain seq x y z
N MET A 1 -21.67 -17.95 -11.38
CA MET A 1 -21.26 -17.10 -10.26
C MET A 1 -20.38 -15.98 -10.85
N GLU A 2 -20.81 -14.76 -10.66
CA GLU A 2 -20.01 -13.60 -11.07
C GLU A 2 -18.71 -13.58 -10.23
N ALA A 3 -17.58 -13.46 -10.88
CA ALA A 3 -16.29 -13.43 -10.17
C ALA A 3 -16.23 -12.14 -9.34
N VAL A 4 -15.91 -12.27 -8.06
CA VAL A 4 -15.68 -11.11 -7.20
C VAL A 4 -14.42 -10.41 -7.71
N VAL A 5 -14.52 -9.11 -7.94
CA VAL A 5 -13.41 -8.26 -8.38
C VAL A 5 -13.30 -7.03 -7.48
N LEU A 6 -12.10 -6.49 -7.36
CA LEU A 6 -11.81 -5.32 -6.56
C LEU A 6 -11.57 -4.11 -7.49
N GLY A 7 -12.48 -3.15 -7.45
CA GLY A 7 -12.44 -1.98 -8.32
C GLY A 7 -11.95 -0.71 -7.64
N VAL A 8 -12.17 0.41 -8.32
CA VAL A 8 -11.80 1.75 -7.86
C VAL A 8 -12.42 2.08 -6.51
N SER A 9 -13.71 1.79 -6.29
CA SER A 9 -14.39 2.07 -5.01
C SER A 9 -13.74 1.33 -3.85
N TRP A 10 -13.40 0.05 -4.04
CA TRP A 10 -12.67 -0.73 -3.05
C TRP A 10 -11.30 -0.11 -2.73
N THR A 11 -10.56 0.34 -3.77
CA THR A 11 -9.24 0.94 -3.58
C THR A 11 -9.32 2.27 -2.81
N LEU A 12 -10.34 3.08 -3.07
CA LEU A 12 -10.61 4.30 -2.32
C LEU A 12 -10.92 3.99 -0.85
N ASP A 13 -11.76 2.99 -0.60
CA ASP A 13 -12.10 2.57 0.76
C ASP A 13 -10.88 1.98 1.49
N TRP A 14 -10.04 1.22 0.80
CA TRP A 14 -8.76 0.75 1.35
C TRP A 14 -7.92 1.93 1.84
N MET A 15 -7.73 2.97 1.05
CA MET A 15 -6.94 4.14 1.45
C MET A 15 -7.55 4.89 2.62
N ARG A 16 -8.88 5.06 2.67
CA ARG A 16 -9.57 5.69 3.80
C ARG A 16 -9.41 4.88 5.09
N ARG A 17 -9.56 3.56 5.02
CA ARG A 17 -9.34 2.66 6.16
C ARG A 17 -7.89 2.68 6.63
N THR A 18 -6.93 2.67 5.70
CA THR A 18 -5.50 2.78 6.04
C THR A 18 -5.22 4.10 6.75
N ALA A 19 -5.73 5.22 6.27
CA ALA A 19 -5.58 6.52 6.92
C ALA A 19 -6.15 6.52 8.35
N ALA A 20 -7.33 5.93 8.54
CA ALA A 20 -7.96 5.83 9.86
C ALA A 20 -7.16 4.95 10.82
N LEU A 21 -6.66 3.80 10.36
CA LEU A 21 -5.83 2.89 11.16
C LEU A 21 -4.49 3.54 11.55
N VAL A 22 -3.81 4.16 10.59
CA VAL A 22 -2.55 4.87 10.86
C VAL A 22 -2.75 6.00 11.87
N ALA A 23 -3.84 6.77 11.75
CA ALA A 23 -4.17 7.83 12.70
C ALA A 23 -4.46 7.27 14.10
N ALA A 24 -5.17 6.15 14.20
CA ALA A 24 -5.47 5.48 15.47
C ALA A 24 -4.22 4.94 16.17
N HIS A 25 -3.25 4.43 15.41
CA HIS A 25 -1.99 3.86 15.91
C HIS A 25 -0.81 4.83 15.87
N ARG A 26 -1.04 6.11 15.63
CA ARG A 26 0.01 7.13 15.46
C ARG A 26 1.03 7.15 16.60
N THR A 27 0.54 7.14 17.84
CA THR A 27 1.39 7.17 19.03
C THR A 27 2.23 5.91 19.16
N GLU A 28 1.64 4.74 18.94
CA GLU A 28 2.31 3.46 18.96
C GLU A 28 3.43 3.39 17.91
N LEU A 29 3.14 3.79 16.67
CA LEU A 29 4.12 3.82 15.59
C LEU A 29 5.30 4.76 15.89
N SER A 30 5.02 5.93 16.49
CA SER A 30 6.07 6.87 16.92
C SER A 30 6.89 6.33 18.09
N GLU A 31 6.27 5.58 19.01
CA GLU A 31 6.99 4.99 20.16
C GLU A 31 7.89 3.84 19.71
N LEU A 32 7.44 3.00 18.77
CA LEU A 32 8.28 1.95 18.17
C LEU A 32 9.49 2.55 17.44
N ASP A 33 9.28 3.60 16.67
CA ASP A 33 10.35 4.30 15.96
C ASP A 33 11.37 4.94 16.93
N ARG A 34 10.91 5.50 18.06
CA ARG A 34 11.80 6.12 19.07
C ARG A 34 12.86 5.19 19.63
N GLN A 35 12.61 3.88 19.57
CA GLN A 35 13.58 2.88 20.03
C GLN A 35 14.76 2.71 19.06
N ILE A 36 14.61 3.11 17.79
CA ILE A 36 15.59 2.90 16.72
C ILE A 36 15.80 4.14 15.83
N GLY A 37 15.01 5.19 16.02
CA GLY A 37 15.00 6.41 15.21
C GLY A 37 14.65 7.66 16.03
N ASP A 38 14.12 8.68 15.36
CA ASP A 38 13.79 9.98 15.96
C ASP A 38 12.35 10.06 16.54
N GLY A 39 11.54 9.00 16.34
CA GLY A 39 10.20 8.89 16.91
C GLY A 39 9.13 9.69 16.16
N ASP A 40 9.35 10.00 14.89
CA ASP A 40 8.42 10.81 14.09
C ASP A 40 7.58 9.98 13.09
N HIS A 41 7.83 8.67 12.97
CA HIS A 41 7.23 7.79 11.96
C HIS A 41 5.70 7.84 11.97
N GLY A 42 5.07 7.71 13.13
CA GLY A 42 3.61 7.74 13.25
C GLY A 42 2.99 9.08 12.83
N GLU A 43 3.62 10.19 13.21
CA GLU A 43 3.19 11.54 12.81
C GLU A 43 3.33 11.74 11.30
N ASN A 44 4.45 11.33 10.74
CA ASN A 44 4.72 11.44 9.32
C ASN A 44 3.74 10.62 8.48
N LEU A 45 3.49 9.36 8.84
CA LEU A 45 2.52 8.51 8.16
C LEU A 45 1.10 9.03 8.29
N ALA A 46 0.66 9.44 9.49
CA ALA A 46 -0.68 9.97 9.71
C ALA A 46 -0.93 11.22 8.85
N ARG A 47 0.03 12.15 8.82
CA ARG A 47 -0.04 13.32 7.95
C ARG A 47 -0.09 12.95 6.47
N GLY A 48 0.74 11.98 6.05
CA GLY A 48 0.79 11.52 4.66
C GLY A 48 -0.51 10.89 4.20
N PHE A 49 -1.07 9.96 4.96
CA PHE A 49 -2.34 9.32 4.59
C PHE A 49 -3.55 10.25 4.70
N ALA A 50 -3.54 11.22 5.63
CA ALA A 50 -4.57 12.27 5.66
C ALA A 50 -4.53 13.11 4.37
N ALA A 51 -3.33 13.46 3.90
CA ALA A 51 -3.16 14.17 2.64
C ALA A 51 -3.60 13.35 1.42
N VAL A 52 -3.36 12.02 1.44
CA VAL A 52 -3.85 11.10 0.40
C VAL A 52 -5.38 11.15 0.32
N VAL A 53 -6.07 10.96 1.45
CA VAL A 53 -7.55 10.99 1.49
C VAL A 53 -8.07 12.33 1.02
N ALA A 54 -7.52 13.44 1.51
CA ALA A 54 -7.93 14.78 1.10
C ALA A 54 -7.77 15.00 -0.41
N ARG A 55 -6.70 14.48 -1.01
CA ARG A 55 -6.45 14.60 -2.46
C ARG A 55 -7.38 13.74 -3.29
N LEU A 56 -7.67 12.52 -2.84
CA LEU A 56 -8.61 11.62 -3.51
C LEU A 56 -10.05 12.17 -3.46
N ASP A 57 -10.48 12.64 -2.29
CA ASP A 57 -11.83 13.16 -2.09
C ASP A 57 -12.05 14.54 -2.73
N GLY A 58 -10.99 15.33 -2.89
CA GLY A 58 -11.02 16.65 -3.53
C GLY A 58 -10.83 16.63 -5.05
N SER A 59 -10.69 15.44 -5.66
CA SER A 59 -10.49 15.33 -7.11
C SER A 59 -11.76 15.71 -7.87
N THR A 60 -11.65 16.62 -8.83
CA THR A 60 -12.74 17.00 -9.74
C THR A 60 -12.97 15.96 -10.84
N GLU A 61 -11.96 15.13 -11.12
CA GLU A 61 -12.02 14.03 -12.07
C GLU A 61 -11.89 12.71 -11.29
N PRO A 62 -12.99 11.96 -11.14
CA PRO A 62 -12.95 10.70 -10.41
C PRO A 62 -12.06 9.68 -11.14
N PRO A 63 -11.19 8.94 -10.42
CA PRO A 63 -10.36 7.93 -11.04
C PRO A 63 -11.23 6.82 -11.67
N GLN A 64 -10.79 6.33 -12.82
CA GLN A 64 -11.46 5.23 -13.54
C GLN A 64 -10.71 3.91 -13.40
N LEU A 65 -9.43 3.95 -13.01
CA LEU A 65 -8.57 2.80 -12.88
C LEU A 65 -8.02 2.70 -11.44
N VAL A 66 -7.85 1.46 -10.97
CA VAL A 66 -7.18 1.17 -9.69
C VAL A 66 -5.79 1.83 -9.66
N GLY A 67 -5.04 1.73 -10.78
CA GLY A 67 -3.72 2.34 -10.89
C GLY A 67 -3.71 3.86 -10.77
N GLU A 68 -4.77 4.57 -11.12
CA GLU A 68 -4.86 6.03 -10.96
C GLU A 68 -4.97 6.42 -9.48
N VAL A 69 -5.77 5.68 -8.70
CA VAL A 69 -5.83 5.85 -7.25
C VAL A 69 -4.45 5.64 -6.64
N LEU A 70 -3.80 4.51 -6.94
CA LEU A 70 -2.50 4.16 -6.40
C LEU A 70 -1.39 5.15 -6.81
N ARG A 71 -1.48 5.76 -8.00
CA ARG A 71 -0.56 6.81 -8.44
C ARG A 71 -0.72 8.07 -7.60
N THR A 72 -1.95 8.45 -7.30
CA THR A 72 -2.24 9.59 -6.41
C THR A 72 -1.70 9.34 -5.02
N VAL A 73 -1.87 8.13 -4.48
CA VAL A 73 -1.26 7.69 -3.22
C VAL A 73 0.25 7.85 -3.26
N ALA A 74 0.90 7.25 -4.26
CA ALA A 74 2.36 7.27 -4.43
C ALA A 74 2.93 8.69 -4.43
N THR A 75 2.40 9.55 -5.29
CA THR A 75 2.90 10.92 -5.44
C THR A 75 2.66 11.76 -4.19
N THR A 76 1.54 11.54 -3.50
CA THR A 76 1.22 12.25 -2.27
C THR A 76 2.14 11.82 -1.13
N LEU A 77 2.34 10.52 -0.92
CA LEU A 77 3.25 10.02 0.13
C LEU A 77 4.69 10.47 -0.11
N MET A 78 5.19 10.42 -1.35
CA MET A 78 6.54 10.92 -1.69
C MET A 78 6.73 12.39 -1.33
N SER A 79 5.69 13.21 -1.42
CA SER A 79 5.78 14.65 -1.18
C SER A 79 5.45 15.08 0.25
N THR A 80 4.81 14.21 1.06
CA THR A 80 4.28 14.60 2.37
C THR A 80 4.86 13.81 3.54
N VAL A 81 5.36 12.59 3.30
CA VAL A 81 5.97 11.74 4.33
C VAL A 81 7.47 11.98 4.38
N GLY A 82 7.96 12.38 5.54
CA GLY A 82 9.39 12.56 5.79
C GLY A 82 10.15 11.24 5.96
N GLY A 83 11.48 11.33 6.06
CA GLY A 83 12.35 10.19 6.29
C GLY A 83 12.38 9.20 5.12
N ALA A 84 12.75 7.96 5.42
CA ALA A 84 12.83 6.88 4.43
C ALA A 84 11.46 6.37 3.98
N SER A 85 10.44 6.46 4.83
CA SER A 85 9.11 5.89 4.61
C SER A 85 8.39 6.49 3.40
N GLY A 86 8.48 7.80 3.19
CA GLY A 86 7.88 8.47 2.03
C GLY A 86 8.36 7.88 0.70
N PRO A 87 9.66 7.88 0.43
CA PRO A 87 10.23 7.25 -0.76
C PRO A 87 9.94 5.75 -0.88
N LEU A 88 9.95 4.99 0.21
CA LEU A 88 9.69 3.54 0.18
C LEU A 88 8.24 3.23 -0.18
N TYR A 89 7.28 3.73 0.58
CA TYR A 89 5.85 3.54 0.28
C TYR A 89 5.46 4.17 -1.06
N GLY A 90 5.99 5.36 -1.35
CA GLY A 90 5.73 6.01 -2.62
C GLY A 90 6.20 5.19 -3.82
N THR A 91 7.38 4.56 -3.75
CA THR A 91 7.88 3.69 -4.81
C THR A 91 7.05 2.40 -4.91
N ALA A 92 6.67 1.80 -3.77
CA ALA A 92 5.80 0.64 -3.73
C ALA A 92 4.48 0.92 -4.47
N PHE A 93 3.76 1.96 -4.06
CA PHE A 93 2.48 2.33 -4.69
C PHE A 93 2.64 2.80 -6.15
N LEU A 94 3.76 3.41 -6.52
CA LEU A 94 4.01 3.78 -7.91
C LEU A 94 4.17 2.56 -8.81
N ARG A 95 4.87 1.53 -8.36
CA ARG A 95 4.98 0.25 -9.08
C ARG A 95 3.63 -0.47 -9.15
N ALA A 96 2.94 -0.58 -8.02
CA ALA A 96 1.59 -1.14 -7.96
C ALA A 96 0.62 -0.41 -8.91
N SER A 97 0.71 0.92 -9.03
CA SER A 97 -0.14 1.70 -9.94
C SER A 97 0.04 1.31 -11.41
N ARG A 98 1.27 0.99 -11.81
CA ARG A 98 1.58 0.55 -13.18
C ARG A 98 1.10 -0.88 -13.44
N ALA A 99 1.25 -1.74 -12.43
CA ALA A 99 0.82 -3.13 -12.49
C ALA A 99 -0.72 -3.29 -12.47
N SER A 100 -1.43 -2.30 -11.90
CA SER A 100 -2.89 -2.33 -11.72
C SER A 100 -3.61 -1.28 -12.58
N SER A 101 -3.15 -1.02 -13.80
CA SER A 101 -3.76 -0.05 -14.73
C SER A 101 -5.04 -0.62 -15.38
N ARG A 102 -6.00 -0.99 -14.53
CA ARG A 102 -7.30 -1.62 -14.87
C ARG A 102 -8.40 -1.03 -13.99
N SER A 103 -9.65 -1.11 -14.45
CA SER A 103 -10.83 -0.70 -13.67
C SER A 103 -11.08 -1.63 -12.48
N GLU A 104 -10.69 -2.91 -12.62
CA GLU A 104 -10.93 -3.97 -11.64
C GLU A 104 -9.76 -4.95 -11.66
N ILE A 105 -9.47 -5.54 -10.50
CA ILE A 105 -8.47 -6.60 -10.30
C ILE A 105 -9.12 -7.83 -9.67
N ASP A 106 -8.76 -9.00 -10.16
CA ASP A 106 -9.09 -10.31 -9.63
C ASP A 106 -8.01 -10.81 -8.63
N ALA A 107 -8.10 -12.06 -8.22
CA ALA A 107 -7.14 -12.67 -7.32
C ALA A 107 -5.68 -12.56 -7.81
N GLN A 108 -5.45 -12.84 -9.10
CA GLN A 108 -4.12 -12.71 -9.68
C GLN A 108 -3.67 -11.25 -9.75
N GLY A 109 -4.59 -10.32 -10.00
CA GLY A 109 -4.32 -8.88 -9.96
C GLY A 109 -3.88 -8.40 -8.58
N VAL A 110 -4.44 -8.96 -7.50
CA VAL A 110 -4.00 -8.68 -6.12
C VAL A 110 -2.56 -9.18 -5.90
N VAL A 111 -2.23 -10.39 -6.34
CA VAL A 111 -0.86 -10.93 -6.25
C VAL A 111 0.12 -10.01 -6.95
N VAL A 112 -0.14 -9.67 -8.22
CA VAL A 112 0.72 -8.78 -9.03
C VAL A 112 0.89 -7.41 -8.37
N LEU A 113 -0.17 -6.86 -7.74
CA LEU A 113 -0.11 -5.61 -6.99
C LEU A 113 0.86 -5.72 -5.80
N LEU A 114 0.73 -6.78 -4.99
CA LEU A 114 1.57 -6.99 -3.80
C LEU A 114 3.04 -7.26 -4.18
N GLU A 115 3.29 -8.06 -5.21
CA GLU A 115 4.63 -8.29 -5.75
C GLU A 115 5.27 -6.99 -6.26
N ALA A 116 4.52 -6.15 -6.97
CA ALA A 116 5.01 -4.86 -7.42
C ALA A 116 5.34 -3.92 -6.26
N CYS A 117 4.56 -3.95 -5.16
CA CYS A 117 4.89 -3.23 -3.93
C CYS A 117 6.19 -3.74 -3.31
N LEU A 118 6.32 -5.06 -3.15
CA LEU A 118 7.51 -5.72 -2.59
C LEU A 118 8.78 -5.34 -3.37
N GLU A 119 8.74 -5.47 -4.70
CA GLU A 119 9.84 -5.06 -5.56
C GLU A 119 10.18 -3.57 -5.41
N GLY A 120 9.15 -2.71 -5.32
CA GLY A 120 9.33 -1.28 -5.11
C GLY A 120 10.06 -0.95 -3.82
N VAL A 121 9.70 -1.61 -2.72
CA VAL A 121 10.35 -1.45 -1.42
C VAL A 121 11.79 -1.97 -1.47
N ARG A 122 12.01 -3.16 -2.05
CA ARG A 122 13.33 -3.77 -2.19
C ARG A 122 14.30 -2.88 -2.96
N ASP A 123 13.91 -2.47 -4.16
CA ASP A 123 14.77 -1.69 -5.05
C ASP A 123 15.07 -0.29 -4.48
N ARG A 124 14.09 0.31 -3.80
CA ARG A 124 14.28 1.64 -3.21
C ARG A 124 15.07 1.60 -1.92
N GLY A 125 14.87 0.56 -1.10
CA GLY A 125 15.50 0.39 0.20
C GLY A 125 16.89 -0.22 0.14
N GLY A 126 17.18 -1.03 -0.88
CA GLY A 126 18.44 -1.73 -1.03
C GLY A 126 18.69 -2.75 0.09
N ALA A 127 17.63 -3.27 0.70
CA ALA A 127 17.68 -4.28 1.75
C ALA A 127 17.24 -5.65 1.22
N ASP A 128 17.61 -6.70 1.93
CA ASP A 128 17.18 -8.08 1.67
C ASP A 128 16.30 -8.61 2.81
N VAL A 129 15.59 -9.71 2.53
CA VAL A 129 14.82 -10.43 3.56
C VAL A 129 15.79 -10.97 4.63
N GLY A 130 15.46 -10.74 5.90
CA GLY A 130 16.32 -11.04 7.03
C GLY A 130 17.03 -9.83 7.63
N ASP A 131 17.02 -8.68 6.96
CA ASP A 131 17.65 -7.44 7.42
C ASP A 131 16.85 -6.70 8.49
N LYS A 132 15.71 -7.28 8.94
CA LYS A 132 14.78 -6.68 9.91
C LYS A 132 14.23 -5.34 9.43
N THR A 133 13.73 -5.32 8.20
CA THR A 133 13.09 -4.18 7.57
C THR A 133 11.63 -4.48 7.22
N MET A 134 10.93 -3.56 6.59
CA MET A 134 9.56 -3.82 6.11
C MET A 134 9.49 -4.96 5.08
N LEU A 135 10.61 -5.36 4.45
CA LEU A 135 10.64 -6.51 3.55
C LEU A 135 10.29 -7.82 4.27
N ASP A 136 10.63 -7.94 5.56
CA ASP A 136 10.30 -9.12 6.37
C ASP A 136 8.80 -9.25 6.67
N ALA A 137 8.01 -8.21 6.40
CA ALA A 137 6.55 -8.27 6.41
C ALA A 137 5.99 -8.40 4.99
N TRP A 138 6.51 -7.65 4.02
CA TRP A 138 6.00 -7.64 2.65
C TRP A 138 6.25 -8.96 1.91
N ALA A 139 7.42 -9.57 2.05
CA ALA A 139 7.77 -10.80 1.35
C ALA A 139 6.84 -11.97 1.72
N PRO A 140 6.68 -12.34 3.01
CA PRO A 140 5.77 -13.42 3.38
C PRO A 140 4.30 -13.12 3.04
N ALA A 141 3.87 -11.85 3.09
CA ALA A 141 2.52 -11.46 2.68
C ALA A 141 2.29 -11.70 1.18
N ALA A 142 3.21 -11.29 0.31
CA ALA A 142 3.13 -11.54 -1.13
C ALA A 142 3.13 -13.05 -1.45
N GLU A 143 3.97 -13.83 -0.78
CA GLU A 143 4.02 -15.29 -0.92
C GLU A 143 2.73 -15.96 -0.46
N ALA A 144 2.13 -15.52 0.64
CA ALA A 144 0.85 -16.07 1.13
C ALA A 144 -0.28 -15.76 0.14
N ALA A 145 -0.34 -14.55 -0.37
CA ALA A 145 -1.29 -14.15 -1.40
C ALA A 145 -1.16 -14.99 -2.67
N ALA A 146 0.07 -15.24 -3.15
CA ALA A 146 0.33 -16.06 -4.32
C ALA A 146 -0.18 -17.51 -4.11
N ARG A 147 0.16 -18.13 -2.97
CA ARG A 147 -0.33 -19.48 -2.64
C ARG A 147 -1.85 -19.56 -2.56
N ALA A 148 -2.51 -18.54 -1.98
CA ALA A 148 -3.96 -18.50 -1.89
C ALA A 148 -4.59 -18.41 -3.29
N ALA A 149 -4.07 -17.55 -4.17
CA ALA A 149 -4.55 -17.41 -5.54
C ALA A 149 -4.36 -18.71 -6.34
N GLU A 150 -3.21 -19.39 -6.22
CA GLU A 150 -2.93 -20.69 -6.84
C GLU A 150 -3.92 -21.79 -6.36
N SER A 151 -4.40 -21.68 -5.12
CA SER A 151 -5.41 -22.58 -4.55
C SER A 151 -6.84 -22.26 -5.02
N GLY A 152 -7.02 -21.24 -5.85
CA GLY A 152 -8.33 -20.84 -6.38
C GLY A 152 -9.12 -19.90 -5.47
N ALA A 153 -8.49 -19.28 -4.48
CA ALA A 153 -9.11 -18.27 -3.62
C ALA A 153 -9.52 -17.05 -4.43
N GLY A 154 -10.61 -16.40 -4.03
CA GLY A 154 -11.03 -15.12 -4.59
C GLY A 154 -10.16 -13.96 -4.09
N PRO A 155 -10.28 -12.76 -4.69
CA PRO A 155 -9.38 -11.64 -4.35
C PRO A 155 -9.49 -11.17 -2.90
N VAL A 156 -10.63 -11.33 -2.26
CA VAL A 156 -10.83 -11.00 -0.84
C VAL A 156 -10.09 -12.00 0.05
N GLU A 157 -10.21 -13.29 -0.25
CA GLU A 157 -9.52 -14.36 0.49
C GLU A 157 -8.00 -14.26 0.32
N VAL A 158 -7.53 -13.88 -0.88
CA VAL A 158 -6.11 -13.63 -1.15
C VAL A 158 -5.54 -12.51 -0.25
N LEU A 159 -6.33 -11.47 0.04
CA LEU A 159 -5.94 -10.39 0.95
C LEU A 159 -5.95 -10.80 2.43
N HIS A 160 -6.62 -11.88 2.77
CA HIS A 160 -6.71 -12.39 4.15
C HIS A 160 -5.74 -13.55 4.44
N ALA A 161 -5.05 -14.05 3.43
CA ALA A 161 -4.07 -15.13 3.57
C ALA A 161 -2.79 -14.68 4.25
#